data_8ddee070500c50185ad596fc17f47a04
#
_entry.id   8ddee070500c50185ad596fc17f47a04
#
_cell.length_a   1.000
_cell.length_b   1.000
_cell.length_c   1.000
_cell.angle_alpha   90.00
_cell.angle_beta   90.00
_cell.angle_gamma   90.00
#
_symmetry.space_group_name_H-M   'P 1'
#
loop_
_entity.id
_entity.type
_entity.pdbx_description
1 polymer ?
#
loop_
_entity_poly.entity_id
_entity_poly.type
_entity_poly.pdbx_seq_one_letter_code
_entity_poly.pdbx_strand_id
1 'polypeptide(L)'
;MSEAQETDVVVVGAGISGLAAAEALAGAGSDVVVLEARSRTGGRLLSTPEGLDLGASWGWDGEARVLTLARRLGVATYAQHLAGDTVVEDLGGVLRHPGNLIDVPAHRYAGGAAGLTDALARRLPAGSLLLEHPVDRVVVGAGGRLEVGARGRRWRARHVVLALPPSVAVDTVDLPDLPGAVARLAATVPVWMGQVAKVVAVYDEPFWRHAGLAGAAASRLGPLQEVHDLSGPGGDPAAIFGFAPAALLGPDAEAQVRAQLGRLFGPRGAEPRSLTIADWSRERWTSPADAAARPADRSRYGHPLLSAPALDGRLHWASTETATSYAGHVEGALAAAGRAVDAITG
;
A
#
# COMPACT_ATOMS: atom_id res chain seq x y z
N MET A 1 36.47 2.81 -5.52
CA MET A 1 35.24 2.95 -4.72
C MET A 1 34.80 4.38 -4.88
N SER A 2 33.56 4.64 -5.34
CA SER A 2 33.04 6.01 -5.43
C SER A 2 32.94 6.65 -4.05
N GLU A 3 33.26 7.93 -3.97
CA GLU A 3 33.08 8.73 -2.75
C GLU A 3 31.60 8.71 -2.32
N ALA A 4 31.33 8.67 -1.02
CA ALA A 4 29.95 8.68 -0.53
C ALA A 4 29.35 10.09 -0.68
N GLN A 5 28.15 10.17 -1.24
CA GLN A 5 27.42 11.45 -1.35
C GLN A 5 26.90 11.85 0.04
N GLU A 6 27.21 13.07 0.49
CA GLU A 6 26.69 13.64 1.74
C GLU A 6 25.25 14.11 1.52
N THR A 7 24.39 13.88 2.52
CA THR A 7 22.99 14.38 2.56
C THR A 7 22.53 14.51 4.01
N ASP A 8 21.45 15.22 4.28
CA ASP A 8 20.89 15.26 5.65
C ASP A 8 20.06 14.02 5.93
N VAL A 9 19.20 13.60 4.98
CA VAL A 9 18.28 12.48 5.18
C VAL A 9 18.25 11.57 3.95
N VAL A 10 18.38 10.27 4.19
CA VAL A 10 18.03 9.25 3.20
C VAL A 10 16.68 8.62 3.57
N VAL A 11 15.73 8.66 2.64
CA VAL A 11 14.44 7.98 2.77
C VAL A 11 14.47 6.71 1.93
N VAL A 12 14.23 5.57 2.54
CA VAL A 12 14.21 4.26 1.89
C VAL A 12 12.78 3.86 1.60
N GLY A 13 12.42 3.87 0.31
CA GLY A 13 11.09 3.57 -0.21
C GLY A 13 10.31 4.82 -0.62
N ALA A 14 9.77 4.80 -1.86
CA ALA A 14 8.93 5.86 -2.43
C ALA A 14 7.45 5.48 -2.45
N GLY A 15 6.98 4.82 -1.38
CA GLY A 15 5.56 4.71 -1.06
C GLY A 15 5.01 6.02 -0.48
N ILE A 16 3.71 6.04 -0.18
CA ILE A 16 3.04 7.26 0.31
C ILE A 16 3.72 7.85 1.56
N SER A 17 4.16 7.00 2.51
CA SER A 17 4.82 7.49 3.73
C SER A 17 6.20 8.07 3.45
N GLY A 18 7.02 7.41 2.62
CA GLY A 18 8.35 7.91 2.28
C GLY A 18 8.31 9.20 1.50
N LEU A 19 7.41 9.31 0.51
CA LEU A 19 7.24 10.54 -0.27
C LEU A 19 6.69 11.70 0.55
N ALA A 20 5.74 11.43 1.47
CA ALA A 20 5.21 12.44 2.37
C ALA A 20 6.28 12.93 3.37
N ALA A 21 7.09 12.01 3.92
CA ALA A 21 8.21 12.38 4.78
C ALA A 21 9.26 13.20 4.03
N ALA A 22 9.64 12.77 2.81
CA ALA A 22 10.62 13.44 1.99
C ALA A 22 10.18 14.88 1.59
N GLU A 23 8.91 15.04 1.19
CA GLU A 23 8.35 16.35 0.84
C GLU A 23 8.36 17.29 2.05
N ALA A 24 7.96 16.79 3.22
CA ALA A 24 7.94 17.59 4.45
C ALA A 24 9.36 17.99 4.90
N LEU A 25 10.32 17.05 4.90
CA LEU A 25 11.72 17.32 5.26
C LEU A 25 12.39 18.28 4.30
N ALA A 26 12.19 18.11 2.99
CA ALA A 26 12.70 19.05 1.99
C ALA A 26 12.07 20.45 2.15
N GLY A 27 10.77 20.50 2.45
CA GLY A 27 10.06 21.76 2.78
C GLY A 27 10.58 22.43 4.04
N ALA A 28 11.15 21.67 4.99
CA ALA A 28 11.82 22.19 6.19
C ALA A 28 13.31 22.57 5.95
N GLY A 29 13.81 22.44 4.71
CA GLY A 29 15.17 22.83 4.32
C GLY A 29 16.22 21.73 4.43
N SER A 30 15.83 20.48 4.69
CA SER A 30 16.77 19.34 4.68
C SER A 30 17.15 18.94 3.25
N ASP A 31 18.41 18.56 3.05
CA ASP A 31 18.82 17.85 1.84
C ASP A 31 18.39 16.39 1.93
N VAL A 32 17.49 15.97 1.02
CA VAL A 32 16.82 14.66 1.08
C VAL A 32 17.07 13.85 -0.20
N VAL A 33 17.43 12.59 -0.01
CA VAL A 33 17.50 11.61 -1.10
C VAL A 33 16.51 10.48 -0.81
N VAL A 34 15.65 10.16 -1.79
CA VAL A 34 14.70 9.04 -1.73
C VAL A 34 15.21 7.92 -2.62
N LEU A 35 15.39 6.72 -2.05
CA LEU A 35 15.83 5.53 -2.74
C LEU A 35 14.68 4.53 -2.84
N GLU A 36 14.21 4.24 -4.06
CA GLU A 36 13.13 3.30 -4.34
C GLU A 36 13.68 2.09 -5.11
N ALA A 37 13.32 0.91 -4.65
CA ALA A 37 13.79 -0.34 -5.26
C ALA A 37 13.16 -0.63 -6.63
N ARG A 38 11.92 -0.17 -6.85
CA ARG A 38 11.16 -0.36 -8.10
C ARG A 38 11.50 0.71 -9.13
N SER A 39 11.06 0.46 -10.35
CA SER A 39 11.05 1.46 -11.44
C SER A 39 9.88 2.45 -11.35
N ARG A 40 9.10 2.43 -10.27
CA ARG A 40 7.93 3.28 -10.03
C ARG A 40 7.81 3.72 -8.58
N THR A 41 7.11 4.80 -8.37
CA THR A 41 6.64 5.25 -7.05
C THR A 41 5.39 4.49 -6.58
N GLY A 42 4.85 4.84 -5.42
CA GLY A 42 3.55 4.42 -4.93
C GLY A 42 3.58 3.23 -3.97
N GLY A 43 4.52 2.31 -4.14
CA GLY A 43 4.55 1.11 -3.32
C GLY A 43 3.24 0.32 -3.41
N ARG A 44 2.45 0.29 -2.32
CA ARG A 44 1.13 -0.34 -2.22
C ARG A 44 -0.03 0.50 -2.77
N LEU A 45 0.20 1.73 -3.19
CA LEU A 45 -0.70 2.51 -4.03
C LEU A 45 -0.31 2.25 -5.49
N LEU A 46 -1.08 1.40 -6.14
CA LEU A 46 -0.88 1.01 -7.53
C LEU A 46 -2.22 1.08 -8.23
N SER A 47 -2.29 1.81 -9.33
CA SER A 47 -3.49 1.94 -10.14
C SER A 47 -3.17 1.58 -11.59
N THR A 48 -4.17 1.12 -12.33
CA THR A 48 -4.06 0.93 -13.79
C THR A 48 -4.03 2.29 -14.49
N PRO A 49 -3.67 2.35 -15.78
CA PRO A 49 -3.74 3.59 -16.55
C PRO A 49 -5.15 4.23 -16.57
N GLU A 50 -6.20 3.41 -16.45
CA GLU A 50 -7.60 3.85 -16.38
C GLU A 50 -7.99 4.34 -14.98
N GLY A 51 -7.09 4.30 -14.00
CA GLY A 51 -7.32 4.77 -12.64
C GLY A 51 -8.01 3.75 -11.73
N LEU A 52 -7.95 2.47 -12.05
CA LEU A 52 -8.47 1.39 -11.20
C LEU A 52 -7.40 0.90 -10.24
N ASP A 53 -7.70 0.90 -8.95
CA ASP A 53 -6.74 0.57 -7.91
C ASP A 53 -6.49 -0.93 -7.78
N LEU A 54 -5.26 -1.34 -7.99
CA LEU A 54 -4.74 -2.68 -7.74
C LEU A 54 -4.21 -2.84 -6.30
N GLY A 55 -4.04 -1.74 -5.59
CA GLY A 55 -3.63 -1.64 -4.18
C GLY A 55 -4.71 -1.01 -3.31
N ALA A 56 -4.31 -0.10 -2.41
CA ALA A 56 -5.25 0.67 -1.58
C ALA A 56 -6.19 1.53 -2.44
N SER A 57 -7.46 1.62 -2.03
CA SER A 57 -8.52 2.24 -2.83
C SER A 57 -9.33 3.28 -2.09
N TRP A 58 -9.37 3.24 -0.76
CA TRP A 58 -10.30 4.01 0.05
C TRP A 58 -9.60 5.00 0.97
N GLY A 59 -10.30 6.10 1.26
CA GLY A 59 -10.11 6.96 2.40
C GLY A 59 -11.45 7.11 3.11
N TRP A 60 -11.52 6.84 4.40
CA TRP A 60 -12.75 6.96 5.19
C TRP A 60 -12.83 8.33 5.85
N ASP A 61 -14.05 8.77 6.21
CA ASP A 61 -14.28 10.10 6.80
C ASP A 61 -13.43 10.36 8.05
N GLY A 62 -13.11 9.33 8.83
CA GLY A 62 -12.22 9.42 9.99
C GLY A 62 -10.72 9.56 9.66
N GLU A 63 -10.35 9.45 8.38
CA GLU A 63 -8.96 9.47 7.91
C GLU A 63 -8.56 10.86 7.40
N ALA A 64 -8.47 11.80 8.33
CA ALA A 64 -8.30 13.21 8.02
C ALA A 64 -7.00 13.56 7.29
N ARG A 65 -5.89 12.83 7.54
CA ARG A 65 -4.59 13.10 6.92
C ARG A 65 -4.63 12.82 5.43
N VAL A 66 -5.13 11.65 5.02
CA VAL A 66 -5.17 11.27 3.60
C VAL A 66 -6.15 12.14 2.82
N LEU A 67 -7.31 12.46 3.38
CA LEU A 67 -8.28 13.34 2.72
C LEU A 67 -7.77 14.80 2.62
N THR A 68 -7.05 15.28 3.63
CA THR A 68 -6.39 16.60 3.58
C THR A 68 -5.25 16.60 2.56
N LEU A 69 -4.46 15.51 2.51
CA LEU A 69 -3.40 15.35 1.52
C LEU A 69 -3.97 15.38 0.11
N ALA A 70 -5.04 14.63 -0.18
CA ALA A 70 -5.70 14.61 -1.48
C ALA A 70 -6.11 16.03 -1.92
N ARG A 71 -6.79 16.78 -1.04
CA ARG A 71 -7.16 18.19 -1.31
C ARG A 71 -5.93 19.07 -1.57
N ARG A 72 -4.88 18.97 -0.75
CA ARG A 72 -3.64 19.76 -0.90
C ARG A 72 -2.91 19.47 -2.22
N LEU A 73 -2.98 18.22 -2.68
CA LEU A 73 -2.36 17.78 -3.91
C LEU A 73 -3.22 17.99 -5.16
N GLY A 74 -4.47 18.44 -5.00
CA GLY A 74 -5.42 18.60 -6.11
C GLY A 74 -5.93 17.26 -6.67
N VAL A 75 -5.84 16.16 -5.90
CA VAL A 75 -6.38 14.85 -6.27
C VAL A 75 -7.86 14.83 -5.89
N ALA A 76 -8.73 14.84 -6.90
CA ALA A 76 -10.17 14.82 -6.69
C ALA A 76 -10.62 13.48 -6.09
N THR A 77 -11.59 13.55 -5.19
CA THR A 77 -12.22 12.37 -4.59
C THR A 77 -13.69 12.28 -4.97
N TYR A 78 -14.24 11.06 -4.94
CA TYR A 78 -15.66 10.79 -5.15
C TYR A 78 -16.12 9.70 -4.18
N ALA A 79 -17.43 9.63 -3.91
CA ALA A 79 -17.99 8.66 -2.97
C ALA A 79 -17.95 7.23 -3.53
N GLN A 80 -17.65 6.25 -2.67
CA GLN A 80 -17.86 4.85 -2.96
C GLN A 80 -19.34 4.62 -3.32
N HIS A 81 -19.58 3.81 -4.37
CA HIS A 81 -20.94 3.42 -4.73
C HIS A 81 -21.51 2.46 -3.68
N LEU A 82 -22.66 2.81 -3.10
CA LEU A 82 -23.32 2.03 -2.03
C LEU A 82 -24.74 1.59 -2.41
N ALA A 83 -25.31 2.16 -3.48
CA ALA A 83 -26.71 1.89 -3.82
C ALA A 83 -26.89 0.49 -4.40
N GLY A 84 -27.96 -0.19 -3.99
CA GLY A 84 -28.32 -1.52 -4.46
C GLY A 84 -28.12 -2.61 -3.41
N ASP A 85 -28.44 -3.84 -3.78
CA ASP A 85 -28.45 -4.99 -2.90
C ASP A 85 -27.13 -5.74 -2.91
N THR A 86 -26.83 -6.40 -1.80
CA THR A 86 -25.66 -7.28 -1.65
C THR A 86 -25.99 -8.69 -2.10
N VAL A 87 -25.00 -9.36 -2.67
CA VAL A 87 -25.06 -10.80 -3.00
C VAL A 87 -24.21 -11.59 -2.00
N VAL A 88 -24.77 -12.67 -1.46
CA VAL A 88 -24.06 -13.60 -0.56
C VAL A 88 -24.09 -14.99 -1.14
N GLU A 89 -22.92 -15.64 -1.25
CA GLU A 89 -22.78 -17.02 -1.74
C GLU A 89 -22.25 -17.93 -0.62
N ASP A 90 -22.99 -18.99 -0.33
CA ASP A 90 -22.58 -20.06 0.57
C ASP A 90 -23.02 -21.44 0.04
N LEU A 91 -22.92 -22.49 0.86
CA LEU A 91 -23.34 -23.85 0.51
C LEU A 91 -24.82 -23.97 0.15
N GLY A 92 -25.66 -23.04 0.58
CA GLY A 92 -27.08 -22.96 0.25
C GLY A 92 -27.38 -22.30 -1.11
N GLY A 93 -26.34 -21.76 -1.78
CA GLY A 93 -26.47 -21.08 -3.05
C GLY A 93 -26.20 -19.58 -2.97
N VAL A 94 -26.70 -18.85 -3.97
CA VAL A 94 -26.53 -17.39 -4.09
C VAL A 94 -27.84 -16.71 -3.65
N LEU A 95 -27.72 -15.82 -2.65
CA LEU A 95 -28.85 -15.08 -2.10
C LEU A 95 -28.63 -13.58 -2.28
N ARG A 96 -29.71 -12.85 -2.59
CA ARG A 96 -29.74 -11.39 -2.65
C ARG A 96 -30.33 -10.84 -1.36
N HIS A 97 -29.59 -9.92 -0.74
CA HIS A 97 -30.01 -9.24 0.49
C HIS A 97 -30.23 -7.74 0.23
N PRO A 98 -31.30 -7.15 0.77
CA PRO A 98 -31.59 -5.73 0.58
C PRO A 98 -30.48 -4.84 1.13
N GLY A 99 -30.07 -3.86 0.32
CA GLY A 99 -29.05 -2.87 0.65
C GLY A 99 -27.62 -3.40 0.58
N ASN A 100 -26.66 -2.48 0.68
CA ASN A 100 -25.24 -2.81 0.74
C ASN A 100 -24.84 -3.15 2.17
N LEU A 101 -24.52 -4.41 2.43
CA LEU A 101 -24.14 -4.93 3.76
C LEU A 101 -22.64 -5.05 3.97
N ILE A 102 -21.84 -4.69 2.97
CA ILE A 102 -20.37 -4.89 2.98
C ILE A 102 -19.65 -3.56 3.00
N ASP A 103 -19.98 -2.66 2.07
CA ASP A 103 -19.32 -1.37 1.98
C ASP A 103 -19.90 -0.38 2.99
N VAL A 104 -19.01 0.49 3.46
CA VAL A 104 -19.37 1.65 4.28
C VAL A 104 -19.04 2.93 3.51
N PRO A 105 -19.60 4.10 3.88
CA PRO A 105 -19.24 5.38 3.27
C PRO A 105 -17.72 5.58 3.26
N ALA A 106 -17.19 5.82 2.08
CA ALA A 106 -15.76 6.01 1.85
C ALA A 106 -15.55 6.88 0.61
N HIS A 107 -14.36 7.43 0.49
CA HIS A 107 -13.90 8.20 -0.67
C HIS A 107 -12.97 7.35 -1.52
N ARG A 108 -13.12 7.49 -2.83
CA ARG A 108 -12.25 6.97 -3.87
C ARG A 108 -11.49 8.14 -4.52
N TYR A 109 -10.41 7.86 -5.21
CA TYR A 109 -9.55 8.87 -5.84
C TYR A 109 -9.77 8.84 -7.36
N ALA A 110 -10.10 9.99 -7.94
CA ALA A 110 -10.23 10.11 -9.39
C ALA A 110 -8.87 9.87 -10.07
N GLY A 111 -8.81 8.93 -11.00
CA GLY A 111 -7.57 8.47 -11.61
C GLY A 111 -6.75 7.51 -10.73
N GLY A 112 -7.32 7.04 -9.60
CA GLY A 112 -6.73 6.06 -8.70
C GLY A 112 -5.85 6.67 -7.61
N ALA A 113 -5.65 5.90 -6.53
CA ALA A 113 -4.88 6.31 -5.36
C ALA A 113 -3.39 6.55 -5.64
N ALA A 114 -2.83 5.94 -6.69
CA ALA A 114 -1.45 6.20 -7.14
C ALA A 114 -1.22 7.69 -7.47
N GLY A 115 -2.25 8.41 -7.88
CA GLY A 115 -2.19 9.87 -8.13
C GLY A 115 -1.69 10.68 -6.93
N LEU A 116 -1.91 10.22 -5.71
CA LEU A 116 -1.37 10.86 -4.49
C LEU A 116 0.16 10.81 -4.46
N THR A 117 0.72 9.64 -4.76
CA THR A 117 2.18 9.45 -4.75
C THR A 117 2.86 10.11 -5.92
N ASP A 118 2.23 10.11 -7.08
CA ASP A 118 2.74 10.81 -8.25
C ASP A 118 2.77 12.34 -8.03
N ALA A 119 1.74 12.87 -7.39
CA ALA A 119 1.69 14.29 -7.04
C ALA A 119 2.77 14.67 -6.00
N LEU A 120 3.01 13.83 -4.99
CA LEU A 120 4.10 14.03 -4.02
C LEU A 120 5.47 13.97 -4.70
N ALA A 121 5.70 12.96 -5.55
CA ALA A 121 6.98 12.79 -6.25
C ALA A 121 7.34 14.02 -7.12
N ARG A 122 6.34 14.62 -7.78
CA ARG A 122 6.54 15.84 -8.58
C ARG A 122 6.91 17.08 -7.74
N ARG A 123 6.69 17.07 -6.44
CA ARG A 123 6.99 18.17 -5.51
C ARG A 123 8.39 18.05 -4.89
N LEU A 124 9.03 16.92 -5.05
CA LEU A 124 10.39 16.72 -4.55
C LEU A 124 11.41 17.53 -5.39
N PRO A 125 12.52 17.94 -4.77
CA PRO A 125 13.62 18.57 -5.49
C PRO A 125 14.10 17.70 -6.66
N ALA A 126 14.49 18.31 -7.78
CA ALA A 126 14.97 17.60 -8.94
C ALA A 126 16.19 16.74 -8.58
N GLY A 127 16.18 15.47 -8.98
CA GLY A 127 17.27 14.52 -8.73
C GLY A 127 17.31 13.91 -7.34
N SER A 128 16.40 14.27 -6.41
CA SER A 128 16.35 13.67 -5.07
C SER A 128 15.67 12.30 -5.03
N LEU A 129 14.85 11.94 -6.03
CA LEU A 129 14.21 10.64 -6.14
C LEU A 129 14.95 9.74 -7.13
N LEU A 130 15.48 8.63 -6.64
CA LEU A 130 16.18 7.64 -7.41
C LEU A 130 15.40 6.32 -7.43
N LEU A 131 14.80 6.01 -8.56
CA LEU A 131 14.13 4.72 -8.81
C LEU A 131 15.17 3.64 -9.15
N GLU A 132 14.80 2.36 -9.02
CA GLU A 132 15.65 1.20 -9.25
C GLU A 132 16.95 1.22 -8.41
N HIS A 133 16.87 1.81 -7.20
CA HIS A 133 17.97 1.86 -6.23
C HIS A 133 17.57 1.09 -4.97
N PRO A 134 17.52 -0.25 -5.02
CA PRO A 134 17.28 -1.05 -3.83
C PRO A 134 18.42 -0.81 -2.82
N VAL A 135 18.07 -0.38 -1.63
CA VAL A 135 19.01 -0.26 -0.53
C VAL A 135 19.34 -1.67 -0.05
N ASP A 136 20.64 -1.97 0.04
CA ASP A 136 21.15 -3.27 0.47
C ASP A 136 21.79 -3.23 1.86
N ARG A 137 22.21 -2.04 2.33
CA ARG A 137 22.91 -1.92 3.61
C ARG A 137 22.71 -0.55 4.24
N VAL A 138 22.55 -0.51 5.59
CA VAL A 138 22.63 0.70 6.41
C VAL A 138 23.45 0.40 7.64
N VAL A 139 24.55 1.17 7.85
CA VAL A 139 25.48 0.98 8.98
C VAL A 139 25.83 2.30 9.64
N VAL A 140 26.24 2.25 10.89
CA VAL A 140 26.82 3.40 11.59
C VAL A 140 28.24 3.63 11.09
N GLY A 141 28.45 4.75 10.40
CA GLY A 141 29.74 5.17 9.88
C GLY A 141 30.52 6.11 10.80
N ALA A 142 31.61 6.62 10.29
CA ALA A 142 32.46 7.55 11.02
C ALA A 142 31.69 8.84 11.37
N GLY A 143 31.99 9.39 12.57
CA GLY A 143 31.33 10.60 13.09
C GLY A 143 29.85 10.39 13.43
N GLY A 144 29.40 9.13 13.54
CA GLY A 144 28.04 8.77 13.92
C GLY A 144 27.01 8.97 12.80
N ARG A 145 27.39 9.31 11.58
CA ARG A 145 26.48 9.35 10.44
C ARG A 145 26.13 7.93 9.98
N LEU A 146 24.98 7.77 9.35
CA LEU A 146 24.59 6.49 8.76
C LEU A 146 25.08 6.40 7.31
N GLU A 147 25.74 5.30 6.98
CA GLU A 147 26.14 5.00 5.61
C GLU A 147 25.11 4.07 4.98
N VAL A 148 24.55 4.48 3.83
CA VAL A 148 23.52 3.77 3.09
C VAL A 148 24.09 3.31 1.75
N GLY A 149 24.04 2.00 1.49
CA GLY A 149 24.44 1.38 0.23
C GLY A 149 23.23 1.07 -0.65
N ALA A 150 23.31 1.41 -1.94
CA ALA A 150 22.35 1.00 -2.95
C ALA A 150 22.99 0.95 -4.34
N ARG A 151 22.89 -0.18 -5.03
CA ARG A 151 23.40 -0.33 -6.41
C ARG A 151 24.87 0.08 -6.60
N GLY A 152 25.73 -0.20 -5.64
CA GLY A 152 27.15 0.15 -5.69
C GLY A 152 27.44 1.64 -5.43
N ARG A 153 26.45 2.47 -5.19
CA ARG A 153 26.58 3.86 -4.70
C ARG A 153 26.46 3.89 -3.19
N ARG A 154 26.97 4.96 -2.59
CA ARG A 154 26.91 5.17 -1.14
C ARG A 154 26.48 6.59 -0.82
N TRP A 155 25.66 6.70 0.22
CA TRP A 155 25.26 7.98 0.83
C TRP A 155 25.69 7.99 2.28
N ARG A 156 26.06 9.15 2.79
CA ARG A 156 26.32 9.39 4.21
C ARG A 156 25.33 10.42 4.73
N ALA A 157 24.41 9.97 5.60
CA ALA A 157 23.28 10.76 6.08
C ALA A 157 23.33 11.00 7.58
N ARG A 158 22.71 12.08 8.06
CA ARG A 158 22.44 12.32 9.48
C ARG A 158 21.33 11.40 9.98
N HIS A 159 20.29 11.24 9.15
CA HIS A 159 19.13 10.41 9.45
C HIS A 159 18.77 9.50 8.28
N VAL A 160 18.21 8.33 8.61
CA VAL A 160 17.63 7.39 7.65
C VAL A 160 16.18 7.12 8.04
N VAL A 161 15.26 7.26 7.10
CA VAL A 161 13.85 6.92 7.26
C VAL A 161 13.54 5.65 6.50
N LEU A 162 13.22 4.58 7.21
CA LEU A 162 12.79 3.29 6.63
C LEU A 162 11.28 3.34 6.38
N ALA A 163 10.88 3.67 5.15
CA ALA A 163 9.48 3.77 4.71
C ALA A 163 8.99 2.48 4.03
N LEU A 164 9.43 1.34 4.52
CA LEU A 164 9.06 0.00 4.05
C LEU A 164 8.61 -0.85 5.27
N PRO A 165 7.82 -1.93 5.04
CA PRO A 165 7.38 -2.78 6.13
C PRO A 165 8.56 -3.30 6.96
N PRO A 166 8.48 -3.35 8.30
CA PRO A 166 9.61 -3.75 9.14
C PRO A 166 10.19 -5.11 8.78
N SER A 167 9.33 -6.10 8.47
CA SER A 167 9.80 -7.44 8.07
C SER A 167 10.52 -7.43 6.73
N VAL A 168 10.09 -6.60 5.78
CA VAL A 168 10.80 -6.41 4.49
C VAL A 168 12.14 -5.72 4.73
N ALA A 169 12.19 -4.72 5.62
CA ALA A 169 13.43 -4.02 5.93
C ALA A 169 14.53 -4.97 6.41
N VAL A 170 14.23 -5.82 7.39
CA VAL A 170 15.22 -6.76 7.96
C VAL A 170 15.49 -7.99 7.07
N ASP A 171 14.63 -8.26 6.09
CA ASP A 171 14.81 -9.33 5.10
C ASP A 171 15.68 -8.89 3.92
N THR A 172 15.62 -7.60 3.54
CA THR A 172 16.24 -7.10 2.30
C THR A 172 17.40 -6.13 2.52
N VAL A 173 17.54 -5.56 3.73
CA VAL A 173 18.58 -4.59 4.06
C VAL A 173 19.46 -5.14 5.19
N ASP A 174 20.77 -5.17 4.98
CA ASP A 174 21.73 -5.48 6.03
C ASP A 174 21.80 -4.33 7.03
N LEU A 175 21.36 -4.59 8.28
CA LEU A 175 21.24 -3.63 9.37
C LEU A 175 22.05 -4.12 10.60
N PRO A 176 23.38 -4.27 10.50
CA PRO A 176 24.18 -4.95 11.54
C PRO A 176 24.15 -4.22 12.89
N ASP A 177 23.95 -2.92 12.89
CA ASP A 177 23.94 -2.10 14.11
C ASP A 177 22.54 -1.99 14.75
N LEU A 178 21.50 -2.54 14.10
CA LEU A 178 20.15 -2.50 14.65
C LEU A 178 20.07 -3.36 15.91
N PRO A 179 19.56 -2.81 17.05
CA PRO A 179 19.43 -3.60 18.27
C PRO A 179 18.69 -4.91 18.05
N GLY A 180 19.25 -6.03 18.51
CA GLY A 180 18.72 -7.36 18.23
C GLY A 180 17.27 -7.58 18.66
N ALA A 181 16.78 -6.89 19.70
CA ALA A 181 15.37 -6.92 20.08
C ALA A 181 14.47 -6.26 19.02
N VAL A 182 14.91 -5.15 18.43
CA VAL A 182 14.20 -4.45 17.34
C VAL A 182 14.19 -5.29 16.08
N ALA A 183 15.34 -5.87 15.70
CA ALA A 183 15.45 -6.73 14.52
C ALA A 183 14.55 -7.97 14.62
N ARG A 184 14.55 -8.67 15.77
CA ARG A 184 13.66 -9.82 15.99
C ARG A 184 12.18 -9.44 15.93
N LEU A 185 11.79 -8.30 16.53
CA LEU A 185 10.43 -7.82 16.47
C LEU A 185 10.05 -7.49 15.02
N ALA A 186 10.87 -6.70 14.32
CA ALA A 186 10.64 -6.30 12.94
C ALA A 186 10.40 -7.50 12.02
N ALA A 187 11.21 -8.56 12.16
CA ALA A 187 11.07 -9.79 11.38
C ALA A 187 9.70 -10.48 11.55
N THR A 188 9.01 -10.24 12.65
CA THR A 188 7.73 -10.89 12.97
C THR A 188 6.50 -10.04 12.65
N VAL A 189 6.66 -8.78 12.23
CA VAL A 189 5.54 -7.90 11.85
C VAL A 189 4.97 -8.35 10.51
N PRO A 190 3.69 -8.78 10.45
CA PRO A 190 3.12 -9.21 9.19
C PRO A 190 2.87 -8.02 8.27
N VAL A 191 2.79 -8.30 6.98
CA VAL A 191 2.30 -7.35 5.97
C VAL A 191 0.92 -7.82 5.52
N TRP A 192 -0.11 -7.07 5.85
CA TRP A 192 -1.49 -7.48 5.52
C TRP A 192 -1.68 -7.73 4.03
N MET A 193 -1.23 -6.81 3.17
CA MET A 193 -1.30 -6.98 1.71
C MET A 193 -0.53 -8.20 1.22
N GLY A 194 0.49 -8.64 1.94
CA GLY A 194 1.28 -9.82 1.59
C GLY A 194 0.56 -11.16 1.73
N GLN A 195 -0.68 -11.15 2.21
CA GLN A 195 -1.51 -12.36 2.37
C GLN A 195 -2.68 -12.40 1.39
N VAL A 196 -2.87 -11.32 0.62
CA VAL A 196 -4.01 -11.19 -0.29
C VAL A 196 -3.56 -10.86 -1.70
N ALA A 197 -4.36 -11.29 -2.66
CA ALA A 197 -4.38 -10.74 -3.99
C ALA A 197 -5.62 -9.89 -4.18
N LYS A 198 -5.49 -8.81 -4.93
CA LYS A 198 -6.62 -8.04 -5.40
C LYS A 198 -6.90 -8.38 -6.85
N VAL A 199 -8.12 -8.74 -7.14
CA VAL A 199 -8.58 -9.08 -8.48
C VAL A 199 -9.49 -7.95 -8.98
N VAL A 200 -9.20 -7.41 -10.15
CA VAL A 200 -10.01 -6.35 -10.78
C VAL A 200 -10.56 -6.87 -12.10
N ALA A 201 -11.88 -6.86 -12.23
CA ALA A 201 -12.61 -7.23 -13.44
C ALA A 201 -13.26 -5.98 -14.05
N VAL A 202 -12.94 -5.69 -15.31
CA VAL A 202 -13.43 -4.51 -16.05
C VAL A 202 -14.50 -4.95 -17.04
N TYR A 203 -15.57 -4.17 -17.14
CA TYR A 203 -16.72 -4.41 -18.02
C TYR A 203 -17.00 -3.19 -18.91
N ASP A 204 -17.84 -3.36 -19.90
CA ASP A 204 -18.25 -2.27 -20.78
C ASP A 204 -19.19 -1.28 -20.10
N GLU A 205 -19.99 -1.76 -19.14
CA GLU A 205 -20.91 -0.95 -18.33
C GLU A 205 -21.13 -1.59 -16.94
N PRO A 206 -21.55 -0.82 -15.95
CA PRO A 206 -21.83 -1.32 -14.60
C PRO A 206 -23.19 -2.04 -14.56
N PHE A 207 -23.34 -3.16 -15.27
CA PHE A 207 -24.59 -3.88 -15.46
C PHE A 207 -25.24 -4.35 -14.15
N TRP A 208 -24.43 -4.61 -13.12
CA TRP A 208 -24.95 -4.94 -11.77
C TRP A 208 -25.77 -3.80 -11.18
N ARG A 209 -25.38 -2.53 -11.41
CA ARG A 209 -26.13 -1.37 -10.94
C ARG A 209 -27.49 -1.30 -11.66
N HIS A 210 -27.57 -1.62 -12.96
CA HIS A 210 -28.83 -1.68 -13.70
C HIS A 210 -29.74 -2.81 -13.20
N ALA A 211 -29.14 -3.90 -12.65
CA ALA A 211 -29.87 -5.00 -12.01
C ALA A 211 -30.26 -4.69 -10.55
N GLY A 212 -30.01 -3.49 -10.05
CA GLY A 212 -30.28 -3.07 -8.67
C GLY A 212 -29.32 -3.68 -7.64
N LEU A 213 -28.13 -4.12 -8.06
CA LEU A 213 -27.09 -4.64 -7.17
C LEU A 213 -26.05 -3.56 -6.87
N ALA A 214 -25.50 -3.57 -5.68
CA ALA A 214 -24.46 -2.64 -5.25
C ALA A 214 -23.08 -2.93 -5.88
N GLY A 215 -22.90 -4.07 -6.53
CA GLY A 215 -21.57 -4.57 -6.89
C GLY A 215 -20.81 -5.15 -5.70
N ALA A 216 -21.47 -5.24 -4.55
CA ALA A 216 -20.95 -5.80 -3.32
C ALA A 216 -21.38 -7.26 -3.16
N ALA A 217 -20.45 -8.15 -2.85
CA ALA A 217 -20.73 -9.54 -2.57
C ALA A 217 -19.79 -10.15 -1.54
N ALA A 218 -20.28 -11.12 -0.77
CA ALA A 218 -19.48 -12.00 0.08
C ALA A 218 -19.64 -13.44 -0.38
N SER A 219 -18.54 -14.19 -0.43
CA SER A 219 -18.59 -15.60 -0.84
C SER A 219 -17.69 -16.46 0.04
N ARG A 220 -18.18 -17.69 0.32
CA ARG A 220 -17.42 -18.75 0.98
C ARG A 220 -17.01 -19.88 0.02
N LEU A 221 -17.38 -19.79 -1.26
CA LEU A 221 -17.24 -20.87 -2.23
C LEU A 221 -16.32 -20.54 -3.41
N GLY A 222 -15.56 -19.47 -3.33
CA GLY A 222 -14.67 -19.11 -4.41
C GLY A 222 -13.42 -18.39 -3.93
N PRO A 223 -12.51 -18.04 -4.84
CA PRO A 223 -11.30 -17.35 -4.45
C PRO A 223 -11.59 -15.94 -3.89
N LEU A 224 -12.61 -15.23 -4.41
CA LEU A 224 -12.98 -13.92 -3.91
C LEU A 224 -13.86 -14.06 -2.68
N GLN A 225 -13.39 -13.59 -1.53
CA GLN A 225 -14.16 -13.63 -0.28
C GLN A 225 -15.04 -12.40 -0.10
N GLU A 226 -14.53 -11.24 -0.51
CA GLU A 226 -15.25 -9.98 -0.56
C GLU A 226 -15.13 -9.36 -1.95
N VAL A 227 -16.22 -8.80 -2.45
CA VAL A 227 -16.32 -8.17 -3.76
C VAL A 227 -16.95 -6.80 -3.60
N HIS A 228 -16.49 -5.82 -4.36
CA HIS A 228 -16.88 -4.43 -4.26
C HIS A 228 -16.97 -3.76 -5.63
N ASP A 229 -17.83 -2.78 -5.77
CA ASP A 229 -17.83 -1.90 -6.93
C ASP A 229 -16.55 -1.05 -6.95
N LEU A 230 -15.79 -1.12 -8.05
CA LEU A 230 -14.57 -0.35 -8.29
C LEU A 230 -14.78 0.73 -9.36
N SER A 231 -15.98 0.88 -9.87
CA SER A 231 -16.20 1.79 -10.99
C SER A 231 -15.76 3.21 -10.70
N GLY A 232 -15.32 3.88 -11.75
CA GLY A 232 -14.95 5.29 -11.70
C GLY A 232 -16.14 6.23 -11.47
N PRO A 233 -15.90 7.55 -11.44
CA PRO A 233 -16.96 8.54 -11.32
C PRO A 233 -18.03 8.34 -12.41
N GLY A 234 -19.31 8.34 -11.99
CA GLY A 234 -20.41 8.09 -12.94
C GLY A 234 -20.54 6.66 -13.44
N GLY A 235 -19.69 5.73 -13.00
CA GLY A 235 -19.70 4.33 -13.42
C GLY A 235 -18.72 3.99 -14.54
N ASP A 236 -17.86 4.91 -14.94
CA ASP A 236 -16.86 4.73 -15.99
C ASP A 236 -15.44 5.06 -15.47
N PRO A 237 -14.47 4.16 -15.69
CA PRO A 237 -14.60 2.80 -16.19
C PRO A 237 -15.46 1.93 -15.27
N ALA A 238 -16.24 0.98 -15.84
CA ALA A 238 -17.03 0.03 -15.07
C ALA A 238 -16.17 -1.12 -14.60
N ALA A 239 -16.08 -1.32 -13.28
CA ALA A 239 -15.25 -2.36 -12.73
C ALA A 239 -15.79 -2.89 -11.39
N ILE A 240 -15.48 -4.14 -11.13
CA ILE A 240 -15.63 -4.83 -9.83
C ILE A 240 -14.24 -5.25 -9.37
N PHE A 241 -13.96 -5.20 -8.08
CA PHE A 241 -12.80 -5.86 -7.52
C PHE A 241 -13.19 -6.80 -6.39
N GLY A 242 -12.32 -7.77 -6.12
CA GLY A 242 -12.45 -8.62 -4.95
C GLY A 242 -11.10 -8.93 -4.32
N PHE A 243 -11.14 -9.28 -3.03
CA PHE A 243 -9.99 -9.81 -2.31
C PHE A 243 -10.02 -11.34 -2.30
N ALA A 244 -8.88 -11.93 -2.64
CA ALA A 244 -8.64 -13.37 -2.52
C ALA A 244 -7.46 -13.62 -1.59
N PRO A 245 -7.54 -14.55 -0.63
CA PRO A 245 -6.35 -15.05 0.06
C PRO A 245 -5.35 -15.58 -0.97
N ALA A 246 -4.11 -15.09 -0.94
CA ALA A 246 -3.10 -15.48 -1.92
C ALA A 246 -2.85 -17.00 -1.97
N ALA A 247 -2.98 -17.67 -0.82
CA ALA A 247 -2.84 -19.13 -0.71
C ALA A 247 -3.92 -19.93 -1.47
N LEU A 248 -5.05 -19.31 -1.83
CA LEU A 248 -6.14 -19.94 -2.58
C LEU A 248 -6.01 -19.77 -4.09
N LEU A 249 -5.06 -18.98 -4.56
CA LEU A 249 -4.86 -18.70 -5.99
C LEU A 249 -3.93 -19.75 -6.61
N GLY A 250 -4.51 -20.67 -7.36
CA GLY A 250 -3.80 -21.68 -8.16
C GLY A 250 -3.62 -21.26 -9.62
N PRO A 251 -3.11 -22.17 -10.46
CA PRO A 251 -2.94 -21.95 -11.90
C PRO A 251 -4.24 -21.54 -12.63
N ASP A 252 -5.38 -22.03 -12.16
CA ASP A 252 -6.70 -21.80 -12.76
C ASP A 252 -7.45 -20.60 -12.12
N ALA A 253 -6.75 -19.75 -11.36
CA ALA A 253 -7.37 -18.66 -10.60
C ALA A 253 -8.25 -17.77 -11.46
N GLU A 254 -7.81 -17.40 -12.68
CA GLU A 254 -8.62 -16.56 -13.58
C GLU A 254 -9.94 -17.24 -13.96
N ALA A 255 -9.91 -18.50 -14.34
CA ALA A 255 -11.13 -19.25 -14.69
C ALA A 255 -12.07 -19.40 -13.49
N GLN A 256 -11.53 -19.66 -12.30
CA GLN A 256 -12.30 -19.76 -11.07
C GLN A 256 -12.96 -18.40 -10.70
N VAL A 257 -12.24 -17.28 -10.83
CA VAL A 257 -12.79 -15.94 -10.61
C VAL A 257 -13.91 -15.64 -11.59
N ARG A 258 -13.70 -15.89 -12.90
CA ARG A 258 -14.75 -15.69 -13.92
C ARG A 258 -16.01 -16.49 -13.60
N ALA A 259 -15.85 -17.76 -13.28
CA ALA A 259 -16.97 -18.62 -12.89
C ALA A 259 -17.69 -18.09 -11.64
N GLN A 260 -16.95 -17.63 -10.63
CA GLN A 260 -17.52 -17.07 -9.42
C GLN A 260 -18.28 -15.77 -9.71
N LEU A 261 -17.70 -14.83 -10.44
CA LEU A 261 -18.39 -13.59 -10.83
C LEU A 261 -19.65 -13.88 -11.64
N GLY A 262 -19.65 -14.91 -12.48
CA GLY A 262 -20.84 -15.39 -13.18
C GLY A 262 -21.93 -15.91 -12.25
N ARG A 263 -21.58 -16.62 -11.17
CA ARG A 263 -22.56 -17.04 -10.16
C ARG A 263 -23.12 -15.87 -9.36
N LEU A 264 -22.25 -14.94 -8.97
CA LEU A 264 -22.63 -13.77 -8.14
C LEU A 264 -23.47 -12.74 -8.89
N PHE A 265 -23.12 -12.44 -10.14
CA PHE A 265 -23.70 -11.34 -10.89
C PHE A 265 -24.40 -11.75 -12.21
N GLY A 266 -24.59 -13.04 -12.41
CA GLY A 266 -25.18 -13.60 -13.64
C GLY A 266 -24.18 -13.73 -14.79
N PRO A 267 -24.62 -14.24 -15.97
CA PRO A 267 -23.73 -14.61 -17.08
C PRO A 267 -22.76 -13.51 -17.50
N ARG A 268 -23.19 -12.25 -17.49
CA ARG A 268 -22.34 -11.10 -17.81
C ARG A 268 -21.16 -10.94 -16.84
N GLY A 269 -21.32 -11.37 -15.59
CA GLY A 269 -20.25 -11.37 -14.61
C GLY A 269 -19.07 -12.27 -14.98
N ALA A 270 -19.31 -13.37 -15.71
CA ALA A 270 -18.27 -14.27 -16.18
C ALA A 270 -17.43 -13.73 -17.34
N GLU A 271 -17.88 -12.64 -17.98
CA GLU A 271 -17.33 -12.13 -19.23
C GLU A 271 -16.75 -10.70 -19.08
N PRO A 272 -15.82 -10.45 -18.12
CA PRO A 272 -15.16 -9.16 -18.06
C PRO A 272 -14.31 -8.94 -19.32
N ARG A 273 -14.26 -7.70 -19.80
CA ARG A 273 -13.40 -7.27 -20.91
C ARG A 273 -11.91 -7.50 -20.59
N SER A 274 -11.54 -7.28 -19.34
CA SER A 274 -10.22 -7.62 -18.84
C SER A 274 -10.30 -8.04 -17.37
N LEU A 275 -9.37 -8.90 -16.95
CA LEU A 275 -9.23 -9.36 -15.57
C LEU A 275 -7.77 -9.28 -15.18
N THR A 276 -7.49 -8.58 -14.08
CA THR A 276 -6.15 -8.41 -13.55
C THR A 276 -6.08 -8.99 -12.14
N ILE A 277 -5.10 -9.83 -11.88
CA ILE A 277 -4.81 -10.39 -10.54
C ILE A 277 -3.51 -9.77 -10.04
N ALA A 278 -3.61 -8.90 -9.04
CA ALA A 278 -2.46 -8.31 -8.37
C ALA A 278 -2.14 -9.12 -7.10
N ASP A 279 -1.27 -10.09 -7.22
CA ASP A 279 -0.83 -10.94 -6.10
C ASP A 279 0.29 -10.25 -5.31
N TRP A 280 -0.08 -9.59 -4.21
CA TRP A 280 0.85 -8.87 -3.35
C TRP A 280 1.76 -9.78 -2.51
N SER A 281 1.44 -11.07 -2.39
CA SER A 281 2.31 -12.03 -1.70
C SER A 281 3.62 -12.28 -2.44
N ARG A 282 3.59 -12.11 -3.76
CA ARG A 282 4.75 -12.29 -4.64
C ARG A 282 5.53 -11.02 -4.89
N GLU A 283 5.07 -9.91 -4.35
CA GLU A 283 5.73 -8.60 -4.55
C GLU A 283 6.86 -8.43 -3.54
N ARG A 284 8.07 -8.78 -3.98
CA ARG A 284 9.30 -8.83 -3.18
C ARG A 284 9.54 -7.60 -2.30
N TRP A 285 9.24 -6.41 -2.82
CA TRP A 285 9.47 -5.15 -2.11
C TRP A 285 8.31 -4.71 -1.23
N THR A 286 7.27 -5.53 -1.16
CA THR A 286 6.11 -5.32 -0.27
C THR A 286 6.02 -6.38 0.79
N SER A 287 6.39 -7.64 0.45
CA SER A 287 6.13 -8.79 1.29
C SER A 287 7.37 -9.69 1.39
N PRO A 288 7.70 -10.20 2.58
CA PRO A 288 8.71 -11.26 2.71
C PRO A 288 8.28 -12.50 1.94
N ALA A 289 9.23 -13.31 1.53
CA ALA A 289 8.98 -14.49 0.67
C ALA A 289 7.97 -15.49 1.26
N ASP A 290 7.85 -15.56 2.58
CA ASP A 290 6.94 -16.44 3.31
C ASP A 290 5.65 -15.74 3.80
N ALA A 291 5.35 -14.53 3.30
CA ALA A 291 4.24 -13.69 3.77
C ALA A 291 2.89 -14.40 3.75
N ALA A 292 2.60 -15.18 2.70
CA ALA A 292 1.34 -15.91 2.56
C ALA A 292 1.16 -17.02 3.62
N ALA A 293 2.26 -17.55 4.17
CA ALA A 293 2.26 -18.59 5.20
C ALA A 293 2.29 -18.05 6.63
N ARG A 294 2.53 -16.73 6.81
CA ARG A 294 2.61 -16.12 8.14
C ARG A 294 1.21 -15.94 8.74
N PRO A 295 1.07 -16.06 10.08
CA PRO A 295 -0.17 -15.69 10.76
C PRO A 295 -0.57 -14.23 10.47
N ALA A 296 -1.87 -13.97 10.30
CA ALA A 296 -2.43 -12.64 10.10
C ALA A 296 -2.50 -11.81 11.40
N ASP A 297 -1.66 -12.09 12.37
CA ASP A 297 -1.65 -11.42 13.69
C ASP A 297 -1.07 -10.02 13.60
N ARG A 298 -1.94 -9.01 13.64
CA ARG A 298 -1.60 -7.58 13.62
C ARG A 298 -1.37 -6.98 15.02
N SER A 299 -1.36 -7.78 16.08
CA SER A 299 -1.17 -7.29 17.46
C SER A 299 0.17 -6.55 17.68
N ARG A 300 1.11 -6.75 16.76
CA ARG A 300 2.43 -6.09 16.77
C ARG A 300 2.49 -4.76 16.02
N TYR A 301 1.41 -4.38 15.36
CA TYR A 301 1.34 -3.06 14.69
C TYR A 301 1.41 -1.95 15.74
N GLY A 302 2.14 -0.88 15.41
CA GLY A 302 2.33 0.25 16.32
C GLY A 302 3.14 -0.07 17.58
N HIS A 303 3.90 -1.17 17.61
CA HIS A 303 4.69 -1.53 18.78
C HIS A 303 5.71 -0.42 19.12
N PRO A 304 5.87 -0.04 20.41
CA PRO A 304 6.72 1.09 20.82
C PRO A 304 8.16 1.03 20.29
N LEU A 305 8.79 -0.15 20.23
CA LEU A 305 10.15 -0.32 19.69
C LEU A 305 10.27 0.01 18.19
N LEU A 306 9.16 -0.02 17.44
CA LEU A 306 9.11 0.33 16.02
C LEU A 306 8.48 1.71 15.78
N SER A 307 7.94 2.32 16.83
CA SER A 307 7.46 3.70 16.79
C SER A 307 8.54 4.69 17.24
N ALA A 308 9.48 4.24 18.08
CA ALA A 308 10.63 5.04 18.52
C ALA A 308 11.77 4.97 17.50
N PRO A 309 12.58 6.05 17.38
CA PRO A 309 13.81 6.02 16.60
C PRO A 309 14.83 5.04 17.20
N ALA A 310 15.65 4.43 16.33
CA ALA A 310 16.77 3.58 16.71
C ALA A 310 18.12 4.26 16.40
N LEU A 311 19.24 3.61 16.73
CA LEU A 311 20.59 4.07 16.44
C LEU A 311 20.83 5.51 16.93
N ASP A 312 20.60 5.76 18.21
CA ASP A 312 20.75 7.07 18.86
C ASP A 312 19.91 8.17 18.19
N GLY A 313 18.68 7.85 17.79
CA GLY A 313 17.77 8.81 17.20
C GLY A 313 17.97 9.08 15.71
N ARG A 314 18.75 8.26 14.99
CA ARG A 314 19.11 8.51 13.58
C ARG A 314 18.38 7.60 12.59
N LEU A 315 17.85 6.46 13.01
CA LEU A 315 17.07 5.57 12.18
C LEU A 315 15.60 5.64 12.58
N HIS A 316 14.73 5.96 11.63
CA HIS A 316 13.30 6.18 11.86
C HIS A 316 12.47 5.20 11.04
N TRP A 317 11.46 4.60 11.68
CA TRP A 317 10.48 3.75 11.01
C TRP A 317 9.28 4.58 10.56
N ALA A 318 8.89 4.49 9.30
CA ALA A 318 7.80 5.30 8.74
C ALA A 318 6.76 4.48 7.95
N SER A 319 6.74 3.14 8.09
CA SER A 319 5.70 2.34 7.45
C SER A 319 4.40 2.34 8.26
N THR A 320 3.29 2.03 7.58
CA THR A 320 1.97 1.97 8.23
C THR A 320 1.91 0.95 9.36
N GLU A 321 2.68 -0.13 9.29
CA GLU A 321 2.78 -1.16 10.33
C GLU A 321 3.36 -0.62 11.64
N THR A 322 4.05 0.53 11.60
CA THR A 322 4.62 1.19 12.79
C THR A 322 3.76 2.33 13.33
N ALA A 323 2.59 2.56 12.73
CA ALA A 323 1.63 3.56 13.18
C ALA A 323 0.86 3.06 14.41
N THR A 324 0.64 3.94 15.39
CA THR A 324 -0.13 3.65 16.59
C THR A 324 -1.64 3.73 16.40
N SER A 325 -2.09 4.30 15.27
CA SER A 325 -3.48 4.37 14.85
C SER A 325 -3.57 4.16 13.35
N TYR A 326 -4.67 3.60 12.89
CA TYR A 326 -4.94 3.29 11.46
C TYR A 326 -3.82 2.45 10.81
N ALA A 327 -3.13 1.63 11.58
CA ALA A 327 -2.08 0.77 11.06
C ALA A 327 -2.63 -0.19 9.99
N GLY A 328 -1.92 -0.30 8.87
CA GLY A 328 -2.37 -1.01 7.67
C GLY A 328 -3.08 -0.11 6.65
N HIS A 329 -3.46 1.12 7.00
CA HIS A 329 -4.13 2.09 6.14
C HIS A 329 -3.14 3.16 5.60
N VAL A 330 -3.59 3.91 4.59
CA VAL A 330 -2.85 5.08 4.09
C VAL A 330 -2.73 6.16 5.17
N GLU A 331 -3.77 6.34 5.96
CA GLU A 331 -3.79 7.25 7.13
C GLU A 331 -2.68 6.93 8.13
N GLY A 332 -2.51 5.64 8.47
CA GLY A 332 -1.41 5.20 9.35
C GLY A 332 -0.03 5.40 8.73
N ALA A 333 0.10 5.24 7.42
CA ALA A 333 1.34 5.50 6.70
C ALA A 333 1.74 6.99 6.80
N LEU A 334 0.77 7.90 6.65
CA LEU A 334 0.99 9.34 6.80
C LEU A 334 1.27 9.74 8.25
N ALA A 335 0.62 9.09 9.22
CA ALA A 335 0.89 9.31 10.64
C ALA A 335 2.32 8.89 11.01
N ALA A 336 2.79 7.74 10.50
CA ALA A 336 4.15 7.26 10.73
C ALA A 336 5.19 8.16 10.06
N ALA A 337 4.90 8.68 8.86
CA ALA A 337 5.73 9.67 8.19
C ALA A 337 5.87 10.96 9.01
N GLY A 338 4.74 11.52 9.48
CA GLY A 338 4.73 12.72 10.32
C GLY A 338 5.56 12.54 11.59
N ARG A 339 5.39 11.41 12.29
CA ARG A 339 6.19 11.08 13.47
C ARG A 339 7.70 11.06 13.18
N ALA A 340 8.12 10.51 12.05
CA ALA A 340 9.53 10.50 11.66
C ALA A 340 10.04 11.90 11.33
N VAL A 341 9.24 12.73 10.66
CA VAL A 341 9.56 14.13 10.36
C VAL A 341 9.72 14.92 11.66
N ASP A 342 8.74 14.83 12.57
CA ASP A 342 8.77 15.54 13.86
C ASP A 342 10.03 15.18 14.68
N ALA A 343 10.41 13.91 14.69
CA ALA A 343 11.60 13.45 15.38
C ALA A 343 12.94 13.91 14.75
N ILE A 344 12.94 14.30 13.48
CA ILE A 344 14.12 14.80 12.77
C ILE A 344 14.24 16.31 12.88
N THR A 345 13.11 17.02 12.86
CA THR A 345 13.08 18.49 12.81
C THR A 345 12.91 19.17 14.17
N GLY A 346 12.38 18.47 15.17
CA GLY A 346 12.07 18.95 16.52
C GLY A 346 13.18 18.79 17.45
#